data_0584ae89d214396530ffc6e2d1307c76
#
_entry.id   0584ae89d214396530ffc6e2d1307c76
#
_cell.length_a   1.000
_cell.length_b   1.000
_cell.length_c   1.000
_cell.angle_alpha   90.00
_cell.angle_beta   90.00
_cell.angle_gamma   90.00
#
_symmetry.space_group_name_H-M   'P 1'
#
loop_
_entity.id
_entity.type
_entity.pdbx_description
1 polymer ?
#
loop_
_entity_poly.entity_id
_entity_poly.type
_entity_poly.pdbx_seq_one_letter_code
_entity_poly.pdbx_strand_id
1 'polypeptide(L)'
;EIRLSLVGSEMCIRDRYPEVPEIVYGFGFSAQWKGLDFSVFFQGTANTSLVMSGFHPFGINNNVKRNVMQFVADDYWSESNPNIYAAYPRLSVVEYGNNTVASTYWLRDASFLKLKNAEIGYTYKKMRFYISGSNLLTFSKFKLWDPEQGGGSGLKYPTQRVFNIGIQMTL
;
A
#
# COMPACT_ATOMS: atom_id res chain seq x y z
N GLU A 1 -5.34 18.01 -38.22
CA GLU A 1 -5.22 19.00 -37.11
C GLU A 1 -5.26 18.26 -35.79
N ILE A 2 -4.10 18.04 -35.17
CA ILE A 2 -4.01 17.42 -33.87
C ILE A 2 -4.45 18.49 -32.86
N ARG A 3 -5.58 18.31 -32.23
CA ARG A 3 -6.08 19.21 -31.20
C ARG A 3 -5.10 19.21 -30.02
N LEU A 4 -4.47 20.33 -29.77
CA LEU A 4 -3.52 20.57 -28.66
C LEU A 4 -4.14 20.27 -27.28
N SER A 5 -5.46 20.12 -27.15
CA SER A 5 -6.14 19.74 -25.90
C SER A 5 -5.99 18.26 -25.52
N LEU A 6 -5.52 17.41 -26.43
CA LEU A 6 -5.28 15.97 -26.16
C LEU A 6 -3.84 15.66 -25.71
N VAL A 7 -2.95 16.65 -25.71
CA VAL A 7 -1.52 16.42 -25.49
C VAL A 7 -1.09 16.60 -24.02
N GLY A 8 -1.91 17.19 -23.17
CA GLY A 8 -1.45 17.62 -21.84
C GLY A 8 -1.64 16.63 -20.71
N SER A 9 -2.76 15.98 -20.58
CA SER A 9 -3.07 15.19 -19.37
C SER A 9 -3.22 13.68 -19.63
N GLU A 10 -3.66 13.27 -20.79
CA GLU A 10 -3.95 11.88 -21.06
C GLU A 10 -2.72 11.06 -21.50
N MET A 11 -1.74 11.67 -22.14
CA MET A 11 -0.52 10.94 -22.54
C MET A 11 0.37 10.58 -21.35
N CYS A 12 0.40 11.37 -20.30
CA CYS A 12 1.17 11.06 -19.09
C CYS A 12 0.54 9.92 -18.27
N ILE A 13 -0.74 9.66 -18.43
CA ILE A 13 -1.46 8.57 -17.75
C ILE A 13 -1.29 7.24 -18.51
N ARG A 14 -1.06 7.28 -19.82
CA ARG A 14 -0.88 6.08 -20.64
C ARG A 14 0.41 5.30 -20.38
N ASP A 15 1.43 5.96 -19.88
CA ASP A 15 2.73 5.34 -19.59
C ASP A 15 2.77 4.69 -18.19
N ARG A 16 1.66 4.69 -17.46
CA ARG A 16 1.53 4.10 -16.13
C ARG A 16 0.40 3.10 -16.09
N TYR A 17 0.53 2.14 -15.20
CA TYR A 17 -0.49 1.11 -14.99
C TYR A 17 -1.78 1.71 -14.43
N PRO A 18 -2.95 1.09 -14.72
CA PRO A 18 -4.23 1.52 -14.17
C PRO A 18 -4.30 1.34 -12.64
N GLU A 19 -5.30 1.96 -12.01
CA GLU A 19 -5.57 1.75 -10.58
C GLU A 19 -6.12 0.35 -10.29
N VAL A 20 -6.85 -0.22 -11.26
CA VAL A 20 -7.28 -1.63 -11.19
C VAL A 20 -6.10 -2.49 -11.63
N PRO A 21 -5.65 -3.45 -10.81
CA PRO A 21 -4.55 -4.31 -11.19
C PRO A 21 -4.82 -5.09 -12.47
N GLU A 22 -3.86 -5.06 -13.40
CA GLU A 22 -3.92 -5.91 -14.60
C GLU A 22 -3.63 -7.37 -14.27
N ILE A 23 -2.79 -7.61 -13.26
CA ILE A 23 -2.39 -8.95 -12.86
C ILE A 23 -2.67 -9.12 -11.36
N VAL A 24 -3.48 -10.12 -11.03
CA VAL A 24 -3.68 -10.60 -9.67
C VAL A 24 -3.18 -12.03 -9.61
N TYR A 25 -2.32 -12.34 -8.65
CA TYR A 25 -1.73 -13.66 -8.53
C TYR A 25 -1.70 -14.13 -7.08
N GLY A 26 -1.73 -15.46 -6.93
CA GLY A 26 -1.60 -16.09 -5.63
C GLY A 26 -0.94 -17.45 -5.77
N PHE A 27 -0.12 -17.81 -4.80
CA PHE A 27 0.50 -19.12 -4.72
C PHE A 27 0.70 -19.53 -3.27
N GLY A 28 0.66 -20.81 -3.03
CA GLY A 28 0.84 -21.36 -1.69
C GLY A 28 1.68 -22.63 -1.72
N PHE A 29 2.22 -22.93 -0.56
CA PHE A 29 2.95 -24.15 -0.32
C PHE A 29 2.49 -24.75 1.00
N SER A 30 2.28 -26.06 1.03
CA SER A 30 2.02 -26.82 2.25
C SER A 30 2.89 -28.07 2.28
N ALA A 31 3.38 -28.41 3.45
CA ALA A 31 4.17 -29.61 3.68
C ALA A 31 3.77 -30.25 5.00
N GLN A 32 3.84 -31.60 5.04
CA GLN A 32 3.59 -32.36 6.25
C GLN A 32 4.70 -33.42 6.42
N TRP A 33 5.27 -33.48 7.60
CA TRP A 33 6.32 -34.43 7.90
C TRP A 33 6.31 -34.85 9.39
N LYS A 34 6.14 -36.15 9.65
CA LYS A 34 6.18 -36.73 11.01
C LYS A 34 5.34 -35.99 12.05
N GLY A 35 4.12 -35.58 11.67
CA GLY A 35 3.20 -34.86 12.56
C GLY A 35 3.40 -33.34 12.58
N LEU A 36 4.47 -32.81 12.01
CA LEU A 36 4.63 -31.39 11.77
C LEU A 36 3.96 -31.03 10.45
N ASP A 37 3.13 -30.01 10.45
CA ASP A 37 2.51 -29.42 9.26
C ASP A 37 2.86 -27.94 9.16
N PHE A 38 3.04 -27.48 7.94
CA PHE A 38 3.36 -26.11 7.63
C PHE A 38 2.63 -25.69 6.36
N SER A 39 2.05 -24.51 6.38
CA SER A 39 1.44 -23.92 5.19
C SER A 39 1.71 -22.43 5.11
N VAL A 40 1.88 -21.94 3.88
CA VAL A 40 1.99 -20.51 3.58
C VAL A 40 1.21 -20.19 2.33
N PHE A 41 0.63 -19.00 2.31
CA PHE A 41 -0.08 -18.47 1.16
C PHE A 41 0.33 -17.02 0.89
N PHE A 42 0.74 -16.78 -0.33
CA PHE A 42 1.10 -15.47 -0.85
C PHE A 42 0.05 -14.99 -1.84
N GLN A 43 -0.23 -13.71 -1.80
CA GLN A 43 -1.09 -13.03 -2.76
C GLN A 43 -0.44 -11.70 -3.13
N GLY A 44 -0.56 -11.33 -4.40
CA GLY A 44 -0.03 -10.08 -4.87
C GLY A 44 -0.77 -9.54 -6.08
N THR A 45 -0.43 -8.31 -6.41
CA THR A 45 -0.87 -7.63 -7.62
C THR A 45 0.33 -7.05 -8.33
N ALA A 46 0.26 -7.00 -9.65
CA ALA A 46 1.26 -6.35 -10.48
C ALA A 46 0.60 -5.49 -11.54
N ASN A 47 1.38 -4.61 -12.14
CA ASN A 47 0.89 -3.66 -13.13
C ASN A 47 -0.29 -2.85 -12.60
N THR A 48 -0.12 -2.22 -11.45
CA THR A 48 -1.11 -1.36 -10.84
C THR A 48 -0.47 -0.10 -10.28
N SER A 49 -1.19 0.98 -10.35
CA SER A 49 -0.79 2.27 -9.80
C SER A 49 -1.82 2.75 -8.78
N LEU A 50 -1.39 3.62 -7.89
CA LEU A 50 -2.30 4.36 -7.01
C LEU A 50 -2.04 5.85 -7.12
N VAL A 51 -3.10 6.64 -6.98
CA VAL A 51 -3.01 8.09 -6.89
C VAL A 51 -3.10 8.50 -5.43
N MET A 52 -2.09 9.23 -4.97
CA MET A 52 -2.11 9.87 -3.65
C MET A 52 -3.00 11.10 -3.74
N SER A 53 -4.17 11.06 -3.09
CA SER A 53 -5.14 12.15 -3.12
C SER A 53 -5.88 12.27 -1.79
N GLY A 54 -6.60 13.37 -1.60
CA GLY A 54 -7.41 13.56 -0.39
C GLY A 54 -6.63 13.83 0.89
N PHE A 55 -5.32 13.67 0.87
CA PHE A 55 -4.43 14.14 1.91
C PHE A 55 -3.69 15.38 1.39
N HIS A 56 -4.18 16.53 1.80
CA HIS A 56 -3.54 17.80 1.49
C HIS A 56 -2.76 18.24 2.74
N PRO A 57 -1.43 18.20 2.72
CA PRO A 57 -0.62 18.78 3.79
C PRO A 57 -0.72 20.31 3.81
N PHE A 58 -1.51 20.86 2.90
CA PHE A 58 -1.73 22.28 2.72
C PHE A 58 -3.10 22.67 3.31
N GLY A 59 -3.19 23.88 3.83
CA GLY A 59 -4.49 24.43 4.24
C GLY A 59 -5.47 24.41 3.07
N ILE A 60 -6.60 23.72 3.22
CA ILE A 60 -7.70 23.80 2.28
C ILE A 60 -8.60 24.91 2.77
N ASN A 61 -8.88 25.88 1.90
CA ASN A 61 -9.76 27.00 2.20
C ASN A 61 -9.38 27.69 3.52
N ASN A 62 -8.63 28.69 3.49
CA ASN A 62 -8.24 29.67 4.53
C ASN A 62 -8.63 29.42 6.01
N ASN A 63 -9.51 28.44 6.30
CA ASN A 63 -10.12 28.20 7.61
C ASN A 63 -9.82 26.83 8.21
N VAL A 64 -9.23 25.87 7.48
CA VAL A 64 -8.98 24.54 8.02
C VAL A 64 -7.50 24.32 8.20
N LYS A 65 -6.99 24.59 9.39
CA LYS A 65 -5.65 24.16 9.81
C LYS A 65 -5.69 22.66 10.06
N ARG A 66 -4.92 21.90 9.30
CA ARG A 66 -4.75 20.46 9.51
C ARG A 66 -3.35 20.17 10.05
N ASN A 67 -3.27 19.19 10.93
CA ASN A 67 -1.98 18.67 11.37
C ASN A 67 -1.29 17.95 10.21
N VAL A 68 0.02 18.09 10.14
CA VAL A 68 0.88 17.39 9.18
C VAL A 68 1.26 16.05 9.78
N MET A 69 1.12 14.98 9.00
CA MET A 69 1.57 13.66 9.42
C MET A 69 3.11 13.58 9.41
N GLN A 70 3.68 12.77 10.30
CA GLN A 70 5.14 12.66 10.45
C GLN A 70 5.82 12.32 9.12
N PHE A 71 5.31 11.34 8.38
CA PHE A 71 5.91 10.93 7.11
C PHE A 71 5.89 12.03 6.03
N VAL A 72 4.98 13.00 6.12
CA VAL A 72 4.96 14.19 5.24
C VAL A 72 6.01 15.19 5.70
N ALA A 73 6.15 15.36 7.02
CA ALA A 73 7.16 16.26 7.60
C ALA A 73 8.59 15.77 7.38
N ASP A 74 8.76 14.45 7.22
CA ASP A 74 10.07 13.83 7.03
C ASP A 74 10.54 13.90 5.56
N ASP A 75 9.62 13.98 4.59
CA ASP A 75 9.96 13.93 3.15
C ASP A 75 9.14 14.93 2.32
N TYR A 76 9.38 16.20 2.54
CA TYR A 76 8.84 17.29 1.74
C TYR A 76 9.95 18.18 1.16
N TRP A 77 9.65 18.82 0.05
CA TRP A 77 10.55 19.80 -0.52
C TRP A 77 10.58 21.10 0.31
N SER A 78 11.76 21.63 0.58
CA SER A 78 11.93 22.94 1.19
C SER A 78 13.17 23.67 0.61
N GLU A 79 13.24 24.96 0.81
CA GLU A 79 14.41 25.75 0.37
C GLU A 79 15.68 25.35 1.14
N SER A 80 15.54 24.88 2.38
CA SER A 80 16.65 24.36 3.19
C SER A 80 17.05 22.92 2.81
N ASN A 81 16.14 22.16 2.19
CA ASN A 81 16.37 20.81 1.67
C ASN A 81 15.72 20.67 0.29
N PRO A 82 16.36 21.16 -0.78
CA PRO A 82 15.79 21.21 -2.12
C PRO A 82 15.82 19.83 -2.82
N ASN A 83 15.22 18.83 -2.21
CA ASN A 83 15.10 17.50 -2.77
C ASN A 83 14.01 17.47 -3.83
N ILE A 84 14.36 17.40 -5.10
CA ILE A 84 13.42 17.30 -6.24
C ILE A 84 12.67 15.98 -6.28
N TYR A 85 13.15 14.95 -5.56
CA TYR A 85 12.52 13.63 -5.45
C TYR A 85 11.70 13.47 -4.18
N ALA A 86 11.49 14.53 -3.41
CA ALA A 86 10.66 14.50 -2.22
C ALA A 86 9.26 13.95 -2.53
N ALA A 87 8.72 13.15 -1.62
CA ALA A 87 7.39 12.56 -1.79
C ALA A 87 6.28 13.62 -1.76
N TYR A 88 6.54 14.76 -1.12
CA TYR A 88 5.60 15.87 -0.98
C TYR A 88 6.19 17.19 -1.45
N PRO A 89 5.37 18.07 -2.06
CA PRO A 89 5.81 19.42 -2.43
C PRO A 89 5.97 20.31 -1.19
N ARG A 90 6.39 21.54 -1.39
CA ARG A 90 6.53 22.54 -0.35
C ARG A 90 5.24 22.65 0.49
N LEU A 91 5.39 22.54 1.81
CA LEU A 91 4.31 22.77 2.75
C LEU A 91 3.91 24.25 2.77
N SER A 92 2.62 24.52 2.82
CA SER A 92 2.08 25.88 2.86
C SER A 92 0.78 25.95 3.64
N VAL A 93 0.48 27.11 4.23
CA VAL A 93 -0.79 27.39 4.93
C VAL A 93 -1.93 27.64 3.95
N VAL A 94 -1.61 27.97 2.71
CA VAL A 94 -2.55 28.24 1.63
C VAL A 94 -2.42 27.14 0.59
N GLU A 95 -3.52 26.69 0.05
CA GLU A 95 -3.54 25.73 -1.04
C GLU A 95 -3.08 26.42 -2.32
N TYR A 96 -2.01 25.91 -2.91
CA TYR A 96 -1.59 26.24 -4.26
C TYR A 96 -2.15 25.19 -5.22
N GLY A 97 -3.04 25.59 -6.11
CA GLY A 97 -3.75 24.69 -7.03
C GLY A 97 -2.80 23.79 -7.83
N ASN A 98 -1.63 24.26 -8.23
CA ASN A 98 -0.63 23.46 -8.94
C ASN A 98 -0.10 22.26 -8.12
N ASN A 99 -0.08 22.36 -6.79
CA ASN A 99 0.41 21.29 -5.93
C ASN A 99 -0.64 20.21 -5.66
N THR A 100 -1.90 20.49 -5.97
CA THR A 100 -3.04 19.59 -5.68
C THR A 100 -3.67 19.02 -6.95
N VAL A 101 -3.30 19.53 -8.13
CA VAL A 101 -3.76 18.99 -9.42
C VAL A 101 -3.32 17.54 -9.57
N ALA A 102 -4.23 16.71 -10.04
CA ALA A 102 -3.93 15.33 -10.41
C ALA A 102 -2.84 15.31 -11.48
N SER A 103 -1.71 14.69 -11.16
CA SER A 103 -0.53 14.63 -12.01
C SER A 103 0.25 13.35 -11.74
N THR A 104 1.21 13.06 -12.61
CA THR A 104 2.13 11.93 -12.43
C THR A 104 2.96 12.04 -11.15
N TYR A 105 3.09 13.23 -10.59
CA TYR A 105 3.74 13.44 -9.30
C TYR A 105 3.04 12.67 -8.18
N TRP A 106 1.72 12.57 -8.19
CA TRP A 106 0.93 11.85 -7.19
C TRP A 106 0.71 10.37 -7.51
N LEU A 107 1.15 9.93 -8.68
CA LEU A 107 1.01 8.54 -9.11
C LEU A 107 2.17 7.69 -8.57
N ARG A 108 1.87 6.57 -7.96
CA ARG A 108 2.84 5.63 -7.39
C ARG A 108 2.57 4.20 -7.87
N ASP A 109 3.63 3.40 -7.97
CA ASP A 109 3.53 1.96 -8.20
C ASP A 109 2.90 1.30 -6.97
N ALA A 110 1.74 0.67 -7.16
CA ALA A 110 0.97 -0.02 -6.13
C ALA A 110 1.16 -1.54 -6.15
N SER A 111 2.08 -2.05 -6.96
CA SER A 111 2.38 -3.48 -7.02
C SER A 111 2.89 -3.97 -5.66
N PHE A 112 2.41 -5.13 -5.25
CA PHE A 112 2.84 -5.74 -4.00
C PHE A 112 2.79 -7.27 -4.05
N LEU A 113 3.54 -7.89 -3.14
CA LEU A 113 3.41 -9.28 -2.74
C LEU A 113 3.23 -9.34 -1.22
N LYS A 114 2.21 -10.03 -0.77
CA LYS A 114 1.87 -10.14 0.65
C LYS A 114 1.83 -11.60 1.09
N LEU A 115 2.48 -11.89 2.23
CA LEU A 115 2.27 -13.15 2.94
C LEU A 115 0.94 -13.04 3.69
N LYS A 116 -0.12 -13.56 3.05
CA LYS A 116 -1.49 -13.47 3.55
C LYS A 116 -1.73 -14.39 4.73
N ASN A 117 -1.30 -15.64 4.61
CA ASN A 117 -1.48 -16.62 5.68
C ASN A 117 -0.20 -17.45 5.83
N ALA A 118 0.14 -17.75 7.05
CA ALA A 118 1.12 -18.77 7.41
C ALA A 118 0.63 -19.52 8.63
N GLU A 119 0.81 -20.82 8.63
CA GLU A 119 0.45 -21.69 9.73
C GLU A 119 1.52 -22.76 9.91
N ILE A 120 1.83 -23.05 11.17
CA ILE A 120 2.64 -24.20 11.58
C ILE A 120 1.88 -24.95 12.65
N GLY A 121 1.77 -26.25 12.49
CA GLY A 121 1.09 -27.15 13.43
C GLY A 121 1.93 -28.37 13.76
N TYR A 122 1.68 -28.94 14.92
CA TYR A 122 2.26 -30.21 15.35
C TYR A 122 1.17 -31.11 15.92
N THR A 123 1.02 -32.28 15.33
CA THR A 123 0.07 -33.30 15.75
C THR A 123 0.74 -34.34 16.63
N TYR A 124 0.32 -34.42 17.86
CA TYR A 124 0.71 -35.46 18.81
C TYR A 124 -0.49 -36.31 19.21
N LYS A 125 -0.49 -37.58 18.82
CA LYS A 125 -1.63 -38.51 19.02
C LYS A 125 -2.92 -37.94 18.40
N LYS A 126 -3.92 -37.62 19.26
CA LYS A 126 -5.22 -37.08 18.89
C LYS A 126 -5.31 -35.53 19.01
N MET A 127 -4.22 -34.87 19.34
CA MET A 127 -4.19 -33.43 19.54
C MET A 127 -3.26 -32.76 18.52
N ARG A 128 -3.71 -31.68 17.89
CA ARG A 128 -2.93 -30.83 17.04
C ARG A 128 -2.81 -29.44 17.67
N PHE A 129 -1.60 -29.01 17.89
CA PHE A 129 -1.26 -27.66 18.34
C PHE A 129 -0.85 -26.85 17.13
N TYR A 130 -1.35 -25.64 16.97
CA TYR A 130 -0.98 -24.82 15.84
C TYR A 130 -0.86 -23.35 16.20
N ILE A 131 -0.03 -22.65 15.43
CA ILE A 131 0.10 -21.19 15.42
C ILE A 131 -0.15 -20.76 13.99
N SER A 132 -1.04 -19.81 13.80
CA SER A 132 -1.30 -19.21 12.49
C SER A 132 -1.24 -17.70 12.55
N GLY A 133 -0.95 -17.10 11.42
CA GLY A 133 -0.93 -15.66 11.27
C GLY A 133 -1.48 -15.22 9.93
N SER A 134 -2.11 -14.05 9.93
CA SER A 134 -2.64 -13.43 8.73
C SER A 134 -2.04 -12.04 8.51
N ASN A 135 -1.85 -11.66 7.22
CA ASN A 135 -1.28 -10.39 6.80
C ASN A 135 0.11 -10.09 7.39
N LEU A 136 0.98 -11.08 7.40
CA LEU A 136 2.23 -11.05 8.16
C LEU A 136 3.28 -10.10 7.56
N LEU A 137 3.48 -10.17 6.24
CA LEU A 137 4.51 -9.41 5.54
C LEU A 137 3.97 -8.79 4.26
N THR A 138 4.41 -7.58 3.95
CA THR A 138 4.09 -6.90 2.70
C THR A 138 5.38 -6.44 2.02
N PHE A 139 5.59 -6.90 0.80
CA PHE A 139 6.70 -6.50 -0.06
C PHE A 139 6.14 -5.58 -1.15
N SER A 140 6.51 -4.31 -1.12
CA SER A 140 6.09 -3.30 -2.09
C SER A 140 7.14 -2.20 -2.18
N LYS A 141 7.22 -1.53 -3.33
CA LYS A 141 7.99 -0.29 -3.48
C LYS A 141 7.33 0.87 -2.75
N PHE A 142 6.01 0.85 -2.67
CA PHE A 142 5.25 1.86 -1.94
C PHE A 142 5.30 1.58 -0.42
N LYS A 143 5.73 2.58 0.35
CA LYS A 143 6.02 2.43 1.79
C LYS A 143 5.18 3.31 2.72
N LEU A 144 4.37 4.24 2.17
CA LEU A 144 3.65 5.20 3.00
C LEU A 144 2.46 4.57 3.74
N TRP A 145 1.76 3.64 3.09
CA TRP A 145 0.71 2.81 3.70
C TRP A 145 0.61 1.47 2.98
N ASP A 146 -0.28 0.60 3.44
CA ASP A 146 -0.49 -0.71 2.82
C ASP A 146 -1.07 -0.52 1.39
N PRO A 147 -0.36 -0.93 0.32
CA PRO A 147 -0.80 -0.73 -1.05
C PRO A 147 -2.14 -1.41 -1.37
N GLU A 148 -2.53 -2.44 -0.62
CA GLU A 148 -3.84 -3.10 -0.75
C GLU A 148 -5.02 -2.16 -0.44
N GLN A 149 -4.77 -1.07 0.30
CA GLN A 149 -5.79 -0.05 0.55
C GLN A 149 -6.10 0.81 -0.68
N GLY A 150 -5.26 0.73 -1.71
CA GLY A 150 -5.39 1.53 -2.91
C GLY A 150 -5.03 3.01 -2.74
N GLY A 151 -5.46 3.81 -3.71
CA GLY A 151 -5.22 5.25 -3.72
C GLY A 151 -6.00 6.02 -2.63
N GLY A 152 -5.73 7.31 -2.58
CA GLY A 152 -6.36 8.24 -1.65
C GLY A 152 -5.38 8.83 -0.64
N SER A 153 -5.87 9.08 0.57
CA SER A 153 -5.12 9.78 1.62
C SER A 153 -4.24 8.88 2.49
N GLY A 154 -4.37 7.55 2.39
CA GLY A 154 -3.73 6.62 3.32
C GLY A 154 -4.30 6.63 4.74
N LEU A 155 -5.36 7.41 5.00
CA LEU A 155 -6.00 7.52 6.33
C LEU A 155 -7.11 6.48 6.55
N LYS A 156 -7.12 5.41 5.75
CA LYS A 156 -8.01 4.27 5.96
C LYS A 156 -7.53 3.44 7.14
N TYR A 157 -8.44 2.65 7.70
CA TYR A 157 -8.08 1.72 8.77
C TYR A 157 -7.01 0.73 8.27
N PRO A 158 -5.87 0.60 8.97
CA PRO A 158 -4.78 -0.24 8.50
C PRO A 158 -5.16 -1.72 8.54
N THR A 159 -4.66 -2.47 7.56
CA THR A 159 -4.81 -3.92 7.52
C THR A 159 -4.14 -4.54 8.74
N GLN A 160 -4.92 -5.25 9.54
CA GLN A 160 -4.43 -5.85 10.78
C GLN A 160 -3.59 -7.10 10.51
N ARG A 161 -2.57 -7.29 11.34
CA ARG A 161 -1.89 -8.56 11.52
C ARG A 161 -2.57 -9.32 12.64
N VAL A 162 -2.95 -10.55 12.37
CA VAL A 162 -3.61 -11.40 13.36
C VAL A 162 -2.75 -12.61 13.59
N PHE A 163 -2.54 -12.95 14.86
CA PHE A 163 -1.87 -14.18 15.28
C PHE A 163 -2.84 -15.00 16.11
N ASN A 164 -2.96 -16.27 15.80
CA ASN A 164 -3.80 -17.21 16.51
C ASN A 164 -2.96 -18.38 17.02
N ILE A 165 -3.27 -18.82 18.21
CA ILE A 165 -2.76 -20.06 18.79
C ILE A 165 -3.95 -20.94 19.09
N GLY A 166 -3.93 -22.19 18.67
CA GLY A 166 -5.06 -23.09 18.86
C GLY A 166 -4.65 -24.53 19.11
N ILE A 167 -5.61 -25.25 19.67
CA ILE A 167 -5.53 -26.70 19.92
C ILE A 167 -6.76 -27.34 19.28
N GLN A 168 -6.55 -28.34 18.47
CA GLN A 168 -7.60 -29.14 17.85
C GLN A 168 -7.51 -30.58 18.38
N MET A 169 -8.63 -31.13 18.83
CA MET A 169 -8.72 -32.51 19.31
C MET A 169 -9.63 -33.31 18.38
N THR A 170 -9.18 -34.51 18.05
CA THR A 170 -10.00 -35.52 17.34
C THR A 170 -10.47 -36.54 18.36
N LEU A 171 -11.78 -36.67 18.52
CA LEU A 171 -12.43 -37.60 19.41
C LEU A 171 -12.42 -39.04 18.86
#